data_c3399beac0204f3e70e5d098fe6f6763
#
_entry.id   c3399beac0204f3e70e5d098fe6f6763
#
_cell.length_a   1.000
_cell.length_b   1.000
_cell.length_c   1.000
_cell.angle_alpha   90.00
_cell.angle_beta   90.00
_cell.angle_gamma   90.00
#
_symmetry.space_group_name_H-M   'P 1'
#
loop_
_entity.id
_entity.type
_entity.pdbx_description
1 polymer ?
#
loop_
_entity_poly.entity_id
_entity_poly.type
_entity_poly.pdbx_seq_one_letter_code
_entity_poly.pdbx_strand_id
1 'polypeptide(L)'
;TLDRSSAASDVYKRQVGNNMPVFFIQDAIKFPDFVHAVKPEPHNEIPTGGSAHDTFWDFVSLVPESAHMVMWAMSDRAIPRSLRMMEGFGVHTFRLINAKGVASFVKFHWKPRQGVHSLLWDEAQKLAGKDTDFQRRDLWEAIETGDYPEWELGVQIVPEADEHKFDFDLLDPTKIIPEELVPVTPLGKMVLNRN
;
A
#
# COMPACT_ATOMS: atom_id res chain seq x y z
N THR A 1 12.60 -20.49 19.03
CA THR A 1 12.51 -19.02 19.14
C THR A 1 12.95 -18.27 17.88
N LEU A 2 13.49 -18.95 16.89
CA LEU A 2 13.96 -18.36 15.62
C LEU A 2 12.82 -18.19 14.58
N ASP A 3 11.72 -18.89 14.73
CA ASP A 3 10.70 -18.98 13.69
C ASP A 3 9.71 -17.81 13.62
N ARG A 4 9.46 -17.12 14.73
CA ARG A 4 8.45 -16.06 14.72
C ARG A 4 8.93 -14.74 14.10
N SER A 5 10.21 -14.44 14.25
CA SER A 5 10.81 -13.24 13.64
C SER A 5 11.11 -13.45 12.15
N SER A 6 11.45 -14.67 11.73
CA SER A 6 11.69 -15.01 10.33
C SER A 6 10.40 -15.04 9.52
N ALA A 7 9.32 -15.61 10.06
CA ALA A 7 8.03 -15.63 9.39
C ALA A 7 7.45 -14.22 9.20
N ALA A 8 7.54 -13.35 10.21
CA ALA A 8 7.14 -11.95 10.10
C ALA A 8 8.04 -11.20 9.10
N SER A 9 9.34 -11.46 9.08
CA SER A 9 10.26 -10.84 8.13
C SER A 9 10.07 -11.35 6.70
N ASP A 10 9.65 -12.59 6.50
CA ASP A 10 9.36 -13.13 5.18
C ASP A 10 8.05 -12.57 4.60
N VAL A 11 7.02 -12.40 5.41
CA VAL A 11 5.81 -11.66 5.02
C VAL A 11 6.16 -10.22 4.68
N TYR A 12 6.94 -9.55 5.51
CA TYR A 12 7.38 -8.18 5.28
C TYR A 12 8.22 -8.01 4.00
N LYS A 13 9.08 -8.97 3.68
CA LYS A 13 9.95 -8.91 2.50
C LYS A 13 9.22 -9.26 1.19
N ARG A 14 8.15 -10.01 1.24
CA ARG A 14 7.43 -10.50 0.06
C ARG A 14 6.14 -9.78 -0.21
N GLN A 15 5.59 -9.10 0.79
CA GLN A 15 4.37 -8.33 0.69
C GLN A 15 4.70 -6.88 0.37
N VAL A 16 4.19 -6.38 -0.74
CA VAL A 16 4.19 -4.93 -1.01
C VAL A 16 3.13 -4.30 -0.12
N GLY A 17 3.57 -3.60 0.91
CA GLY A 17 2.71 -2.81 1.80
C GLY A 17 2.67 -1.37 1.31
N ASN A 18 1.64 -1.00 0.59
CA ASN A 18 1.42 0.37 0.15
C ASN A 18 0.56 1.13 1.14
N ASN A 19 0.71 2.45 1.16
CA ASN A 19 -0.21 3.36 1.86
C ASN A 19 -1.60 3.43 1.17
N MET A 20 -1.80 2.68 0.12
CA MET A 20 -3.03 2.58 -0.66
C MET A 20 -3.39 1.12 -0.89
N PRO A 21 -4.70 0.77 -0.76
CA PRO A 21 -5.13 -0.63 -0.73
C PRO A 21 -5.20 -1.31 -2.10
N VAL A 22 -5.06 -0.56 -3.18
CA VAL A 22 -5.27 -1.05 -4.55
C VAL A 22 -4.11 -0.66 -5.46
N PHE A 23 -4.08 -1.24 -6.67
CA PHE A 23 -3.16 -0.89 -7.74
C PHE A 23 -3.91 -0.36 -8.96
N PHE A 24 -3.18 0.22 -9.92
CA PHE A 24 -3.77 0.86 -11.10
C PHE A 24 -4.37 -0.12 -12.11
N ILE A 25 -3.80 -1.32 -12.20
CA ILE A 25 -4.13 -2.31 -13.23
C ILE A 25 -4.37 -3.68 -12.63
N GLN A 26 -5.26 -4.45 -13.23
CA GLN A 26 -5.44 -5.86 -12.93
C GLN A 26 -4.47 -6.72 -13.74
N ASP A 27 -4.45 -6.55 -15.07
CA ASP A 27 -3.61 -7.33 -15.97
C ASP A 27 -2.22 -6.72 -16.12
N ALA A 28 -1.21 -7.51 -15.77
CA ALA A 28 0.20 -7.12 -15.85
C ALA A 28 0.68 -6.77 -17.28
N ILE A 29 -0.05 -7.17 -18.31
CA ILE A 29 0.26 -6.78 -19.70
C ILE A 29 0.18 -5.26 -19.90
N LYS A 30 -0.59 -4.56 -19.10
CA LYS A 30 -0.72 -3.10 -19.12
C LYS A 30 0.40 -2.38 -18.37
N PHE A 31 1.27 -3.12 -17.68
CA PHE A 31 2.31 -2.51 -16.86
C PHE A 31 3.33 -1.68 -17.67
N PRO A 32 3.81 -2.13 -18.84
CA PRO A 32 4.67 -1.31 -19.68
C PRO A 32 4.03 0.02 -20.08
N ASP A 33 2.78 0.01 -20.46
CA ASP A 33 2.05 1.22 -20.86
C ASP A 33 1.88 2.18 -19.69
N PHE A 34 1.52 1.65 -18.52
CA PHE A 34 1.44 2.44 -17.28
C PHE A 34 2.79 3.08 -16.93
N VAL A 35 3.89 2.31 -17.02
CA VAL A 35 5.22 2.84 -16.73
C VAL A 35 5.62 3.92 -17.73
N HIS A 36 5.34 3.71 -19.03
CA HIS A 36 5.63 4.72 -20.05
C HIS A 36 4.80 5.98 -19.89
N ALA A 37 3.57 5.86 -19.39
CA ALA A 37 2.70 7.01 -19.14
C ALA A 37 3.22 7.98 -18.06
N VAL A 38 4.14 7.52 -17.19
CA VAL A 38 4.71 8.33 -16.10
C VAL A 38 6.22 8.57 -16.23
N LYS A 39 6.85 8.09 -17.33
CA LYS A 39 8.26 8.31 -17.60
C LYS A 39 8.52 9.68 -18.26
N PRO A 40 9.78 10.14 -18.22
CA PRO A 40 10.20 11.29 -19.03
C PRO A 40 9.85 11.12 -20.51
N GLU A 41 9.66 12.25 -21.19
CA GLU A 41 9.37 12.27 -22.63
C GLU A 41 10.49 11.56 -23.42
N PRO A 42 10.17 10.63 -24.33
CA PRO A 42 11.18 9.80 -24.99
C PRO A 42 12.09 10.59 -25.94
N HIS A 43 11.66 11.75 -26.43
CA HIS A 43 12.43 12.53 -27.41
C HIS A 43 13.39 13.56 -26.77
N ASN A 44 13.20 13.93 -25.51
CA ASN A 44 14.01 14.96 -24.85
C ASN A 44 14.37 14.63 -23.40
N GLU A 45 13.87 13.52 -22.86
CA GLU A 45 14.08 13.05 -21.49
C GLU A 45 13.71 14.06 -20.40
N ILE A 46 12.82 15.01 -20.67
CA ILE A 46 12.34 15.94 -19.67
C ILE A 46 11.48 15.15 -18.66
N PRO A 47 11.92 15.02 -17.39
CA PRO A 47 11.22 14.25 -16.35
C PRO A 47 10.10 15.09 -15.78
N THR A 48 8.98 15.18 -16.43
CA THR A 48 8.06 16.24 -16.09
C THR A 48 6.75 15.81 -15.51
N GLY A 49 6.28 16.70 -14.70
CA GLY A 49 4.88 16.92 -14.55
C GLY A 49 4.10 16.96 -15.89
N GLY A 50 4.69 17.47 -16.98
CA GLY A 50 4.10 17.46 -18.32
C GLY A 50 3.77 16.05 -18.82
N SER A 51 4.75 15.19 -18.87
CA SER A 51 4.59 13.78 -19.24
C SER A 51 3.59 13.05 -18.34
N ALA A 52 3.74 13.20 -17.01
CA ALA A 52 2.83 12.59 -16.06
C ALA A 52 1.42 13.20 -16.13
N HIS A 53 1.29 14.48 -16.51
CA HIS A 53 -0.04 15.10 -16.65
C HIS A 53 -0.74 14.70 -17.95
N ASP A 54 -0.05 14.70 -19.09
CA ASP A 54 -0.68 14.42 -20.38
C ASP A 54 -0.84 12.92 -20.60
N THR A 55 0.25 12.17 -20.63
CA THR A 55 0.22 10.74 -20.94
C THR A 55 -0.36 9.90 -19.81
N PHE A 56 -0.18 10.30 -18.56
CA PHE A 56 -0.82 9.64 -17.43
C PHE A 56 -2.35 9.73 -17.52
N TRP A 57 -2.89 10.92 -17.78
CA TRP A 57 -4.33 11.09 -17.90
C TRP A 57 -4.92 10.42 -19.14
N ASP A 58 -4.14 10.35 -20.22
CA ASP A 58 -4.50 9.56 -21.40
C ASP A 58 -4.62 8.07 -21.04
N PHE A 59 -3.61 7.52 -20.37
CA PHE A 59 -3.66 6.14 -19.86
C PHE A 59 -4.89 5.91 -18.96
N VAL A 60 -5.12 6.78 -17.98
CA VAL A 60 -6.24 6.65 -17.04
C VAL A 60 -7.59 6.67 -17.77
N SER A 61 -7.73 7.53 -18.77
CA SER A 61 -8.97 7.63 -19.55
C SER A 61 -9.27 6.38 -20.38
N LEU A 62 -8.24 5.69 -20.83
CA LEU A 62 -8.35 4.45 -21.64
C LEU A 62 -8.39 3.18 -20.78
N VAL A 63 -8.02 3.27 -19.50
CA VAL A 63 -7.97 2.14 -18.57
C VAL A 63 -8.83 2.45 -17.34
N PRO A 64 -10.17 2.30 -17.43
CA PRO A 64 -11.10 2.73 -16.38
C PRO A 64 -10.86 2.08 -15.00
N GLU A 65 -10.32 0.86 -14.96
CA GLU A 65 -9.98 0.16 -13.72
C GLU A 65 -8.95 0.93 -12.86
N SER A 66 -8.17 1.82 -13.47
CA SER A 66 -7.19 2.64 -12.76
C SER A 66 -7.81 3.75 -11.92
N ALA A 67 -9.06 4.10 -12.17
CA ALA A 67 -9.75 5.22 -11.49
C ALA A 67 -9.78 5.04 -9.97
N HIS A 68 -9.94 3.82 -9.47
CA HIS A 68 -9.94 3.54 -8.03
C HIS A 68 -8.61 3.97 -7.38
N MET A 69 -7.49 3.55 -7.94
CA MET A 69 -6.17 3.96 -7.43
C MET A 69 -5.92 5.45 -7.62
N VAL A 70 -6.37 6.04 -8.71
CA VAL A 70 -6.26 7.50 -8.95
C VAL A 70 -6.98 8.28 -7.86
N MET A 71 -8.19 7.87 -7.48
CA MET A 71 -8.93 8.50 -6.38
C MET A 71 -8.15 8.43 -5.06
N TRP A 72 -7.53 7.29 -4.75
CA TRP A 72 -6.65 7.17 -3.58
C TRP A 72 -5.41 8.04 -3.68
N ALA A 73 -4.74 8.07 -4.84
CA ALA A 73 -3.53 8.86 -5.06
C ALA A 73 -3.78 10.37 -4.97
N MET A 74 -4.98 10.82 -5.31
CA MET A 74 -5.40 12.23 -5.21
C MET A 74 -6.00 12.58 -3.84
N SER A 75 -6.11 11.62 -2.93
CA SER A 75 -6.59 11.84 -1.56
C SER A 75 -5.47 12.28 -0.62
N ASP A 76 -5.84 12.68 0.59
CA ASP A 76 -4.90 13.04 1.66
C ASP A 76 -3.95 11.90 2.06
N ARG A 77 -4.28 10.66 1.68
CA ARG A 77 -3.40 9.50 1.88
C ARG A 77 -2.03 9.66 1.22
N ALA A 78 -1.94 10.43 0.14
CA ALA A 78 -0.69 10.67 -0.57
C ALA A 78 0.26 11.64 0.15
N ILE A 79 -0.22 12.35 1.17
CA ILE A 79 0.56 13.33 1.96
C ILE A 79 0.53 12.99 3.45
N PRO A 80 1.06 11.83 3.88
CA PRO A 80 1.04 11.43 5.28
C PRO A 80 1.84 12.41 6.14
N ARG A 81 1.39 12.62 7.37
CA ARG A 81 2.08 13.50 8.34
C ARG A 81 3.42 12.92 8.78
N SER A 82 3.51 11.61 8.85
CA SER A 82 4.74 10.87 9.17
C SER A 82 4.68 9.48 8.55
N LEU A 83 5.82 8.89 8.21
CA LEU A 83 5.91 7.47 7.84
C LEU A 83 5.36 6.56 8.93
N ARG A 84 5.45 6.99 10.20
CA ARG A 84 4.93 6.25 11.37
C ARG A 84 3.40 6.20 11.43
N MET A 85 2.72 7.04 10.66
CA MET A 85 1.26 7.20 10.60
C MET A 85 0.67 6.66 9.29
N MET A 86 1.44 5.91 8.52
CA MET A 86 0.97 5.29 7.28
C MET A 86 0.40 3.90 7.54
N GLU A 87 -0.76 3.62 6.95
CA GLU A 87 -1.21 2.23 6.83
C GLU A 87 -0.36 1.49 5.79
N GLY A 88 -0.22 0.17 6.00
CA GLY A 88 0.34 -0.71 5.00
C GLY A 88 -0.73 -1.68 4.52
N PHE A 89 -1.12 -1.58 3.26
CA PHE A 89 -2.07 -2.50 2.66
C PHE A 89 -1.33 -3.58 1.87
N GLY A 90 -1.70 -4.83 2.11
CA GLY A 90 -1.36 -5.93 1.22
C GLY A 90 -2.28 -5.89 0.01
N VAL A 91 -1.84 -5.26 -1.09
CA VAL A 91 -2.65 -5.09 -2.29
C VAL A 91 -3.08 -6.44 -2.87
N HIS A 92 -2.18 -7.43 -2.87
CA HIS A 92 -2.48 -8.76 -3.41
C HIS A 92 -3.12 -9.67 -2.37
N THR A 93 -4.00 -10.54 -2.84
CA THR A 93 -4.56 -11.64 -2.07
C THR A 93 -3.66 -12.87 -2.21
N PHE A 94 -3.33 -13.50 -1.09
CA PHE A 94 -2.54 -14.74 -1.08
C PHE A 94 -3.42 -15.94 -0.76
N ARG A 95 -3.06 -17.09 -1.30
CA ARG A 95 -3.65 -18.37 -0.96
C ARG A 95 -2.73 -19.09 0.02
N LEU A 96 -3.16 -19.26 1.26
CA LEU A 96 -2.44 -20.00 2.29
C LEU A 96 -3.04 -21.39 2.46
N ILE A 97 -2.18 -22.39 2.63
CA ILE A 97 -2.58 -23.78 2.82
C ILE A 97 -2.07 -24.22 4.19
N ASN A 98 -2.98 -24.70 5.04
CA ASN A 98 -2.61 -25.19 6.37
C ASN A 98 -2.04 -26.62 6.32
N ALA A 99 -1.56 -27.13 7.48
CA ALA A 99 -0.99 -28.48 7.59
C ALA A 99 -1.96 -29.62 7.24
N LYS A 100 -3.27 -29.35 7.20
CA LYS A 100 -4.30 -30.31 6.81
C LYS A 100 -4.67 -30.25 5.32
N GLY A 101 -3.97 -29.42 4.54
CA GLY A 101 -4.25 -29.21 3.12
C GLY A 101 -5.44 -28.27 2.84
N VAL A 102 -6.02 -27.64 3.86
CA VAL A 102 -7.12 -26.69 3.69
C VAL A 102 -6.59 -25.33 3.28
N ALA A 103 -7.10 -24.79 2.19
CA ALA A 103 -6.72 -23.50 1.66
C ALA A 103 -7.67 -22.37 2.09
N SER A 104 -7.12 -21.18 2.22
CA SER A 104 -7.85 -19.94 2.45
C SER A 104 -7.16 -18.80 1.73
N PHE A 105 -7.93 -17.86 1.22
CA PHE A 105 -7.43 -16.58 0.73
C PHE A 105 -7.21 -15.63 1.89
N VAL A 106 -6.13 -14.85 1.84
CA VAL A 106 -5.79 -13.90 2.89
C VAL A 106 -5.33 -12.58 2.29
N LYS A 107 -5.71 -11.49 2.94
CA LYS A 107 -5.25 -10.14 2.64
C LYS A 107 -4.71 -9.50 3.90
N PHE A 108 -3.48 -8.96 3.85
CA PHE A 108 -2.80 -8.41 5.00
C PHE A 108 -3.04 -6.91 5.16
N HIS A 109 -3.14 -6.47 6.42
CA HIS A 109 -3.33 -5.08 6.80
C HIS A 109 -2.34 -4.69 7.90
N TRP A 110 -1.71 -3.53 7.76
CA TRP A 110 -0.85 -2.96 8.79
C TRP A 110 -1.45 -1.62 9.23
N LYS A 111 -2.03 -1.58 10.42
CA LYS A 111 -2.66 -0.36 10.98
C LYS A 111 -1.71 0.31 11.95
N PRO A 112 -1.29 1.57 11.73
CA PRO A 112 -0.40 2.27 12.66
C PRO A 112 -1.13 2.55 13.98
N ARG A 113 -0.49 2.25 15.11
CA ARG A 113 -1.10 2.47 16.43
C ARG A 113 -1.19 3.94 16.80
N GLN A 114 -0.38 4.80 16.18
CA GLN A 114 -0.49 6.26 16.31
C GLN A 114 -1.67 6.86 15.54
N GLY A 115 -2.40 6.05 14.77
CA GLY A 115 -3.47 6.50 13.89
C GLY A 115 -2.95 6.97 12.53
N VAL A 116 -3.89 7.16 11.61
CA VAL A 116 -3.63 7.65 10.25
C VAL A 116 -3.90 9.14 10.22
N HIS A 117 -2.85 9.92 9.98
CA HIS A 117 -2.93 11.38 9.90
C HIS A 117 -2.20 11.89 8.66
N SER A 118 -2.78 12.89 8.03
CA SER A 118 -2.24 13.54 6.85
C SER A 118 -1.85 14.99 7.11
N LEU A 119 -0.98 15.53 6.27
CA LEU A 119 -0.70 16.95 6.19
C LEU A 119 -1.85 17.65 5.45
N LEU A 120 -1.97 18.95 5.63
CA LEU A 120 -2.70 19.80 4.70
C LEU A 120 -1.84 20.09 3.48
N TRP A 121 -2.47 20.40 2.35
CA TRP A 121 -1.75 20.64 1.09
C TRP A 121 -0.67 21.73 1.19
N ASP A 122 -0.99 22.85 1.82
CA ASP A 122 -0.05 23.95 2.01
C ASP A 122 1.08 23.63 2.99
N GLU A 123 0.81 22.79 4.00
CA GLU A 123 1.85 22.24 4.89
C GLU A 123 2.81 21.35 4.10
N ALA A 124 2.27 20.45 3.28
CA ALA A 124 3.06 19.53 2.47
C ALA A 124 3.99 20.26 1.50
N GLN A 125 3.49 21.31 0.82
CA GLN A 125 4.29 22.13 -0.06
C GLN A 125 5.41 22.88 0.68
N LYS A 126 5.10 23.50 1.81
CA LYS A 126 6.08 24.21 2.63
C LYS A 126 7.17 23.26 3.15
N LEU A 127 6.75 22.07 3.60
CA LEU A 127 7.66 21.06 4.13
C LEU A 127 8.58 20.50 3.07
N ALA A 128 8.04 20.18 1.90
CA ALA A 128 8.82 19.70 0.76
C ALA A 128 9.88 20.72 0.30
N GLY A 129 9.57 22.02 0.39
CA GLY A 129 10.52 23.09 0.06
C GLY A 129 11.56 23.38 1.13
N LYS A 130 11.25 23.11 2.40
CA LYS A 130 12.15 23.36 3.53
C LYS A 130 13.07 22.21 3.86
N ASP A 131 12.55 20.99 3.83
CA ASP A 131 13.24 19.77 4.26
C ASP A 131 12.70 18.59 3.47
N THR A 132 13.37 18.24 2.38
CA THR A 132 13.01 17.12 1.51
C THR A 132 13.18 15.77 2.20
N ASP A 133 13.94 15.71 3.29
CA ASP A 133 14.25 14.48 4.05
C ASP A 133 13.44 14.34 5.33
N PHE A 134 12.49 15.23 5.56
CA PHE A 134 11.68 15.29 6.78
C PHE A 134 11.12 13.94 7.20
N GLN A 135 10.50 13.20 6.30
CA GLN A 135 9.86 11.91 6.60
C GLN A 135 10.86 10.85 7.10
N ARG A 136 12.04 10.80 6.47
CA ARG A 136 13.11 9.87 6.88
C ARG A 136 13.72 10.26 8.20
N ARG A 137 13.93 11.57 8.42
CA ARG A 137 14.48 12.11 9.66
C ARG A 137 13.55 11.84 10.83
N ASP A 138 12.25 12.10 10.68
CA ASP A 138 11.23 11.83 11.70
C ASP A 138 11.24 10.37 12.15
N LEU A 139 11.29 9.43 11.20
CA LEU A 139 11.33 8.00 11.51
C LEU A 139 12.65 7.61 12.21
N TRP A 140 13.78 8.08 11.71
CA TRP A 140 15.09 7.80 12.28
C TRP A 140 15.19 8.30 13.72
N GLU A 141 14.87 9.59 13.94
CA GLU A 141 14.96 10.22 15.24
C GLU A 141 13.99 9.61 16.26
N ALA A 142 12.78 9.24 15.82
CA ALA A 142 11.83 8.54 16.68
C ALA A 142 12.39 7.22 17.22
N ILE A 143 13.06 6.45 16.37
CA ILE A 143 13.70 5.19 16.79
C ILE A 143 14.88 5.45 17.72
N GLU A 144 15.74 6.43 17.41
CA GLU A 144 16.88 6.78 18.26
C GLU A 144 16.48 7.30 19.65
N THR A 145 15.38 8.01 19.74
CA THR A 145 14.86 8.55 21.02
C THR A 145 14.01 7.56 21.81
N GLY A 146 13.73 6.37 21.25
CA GLY A 146 12.93 5.34 21.90
C GLY A 146 11.42 5.52 21.73
N ASP A 147 10.97 6.45 20.89
CA ASP A 147 9.57 6.61 20.48
C ASP A 147 9.25 5.65 19.32
N TYR A 148 9.25 4.36 19.62
CA TYR A 148 9.18 3.30 18.62
C TYR A 148 7.83 3.26 17.93
N PRO A 149 7.80 3.41 16.59
CA PRO A 149 6.54 3.26 15.84
C PRO A 149 6.07 1.81 15.84
N GLU A 150 4.76 1.65 16.01
CA GLU A 150 4.11 0.36 16.09
C GLU A 150 2.96 0.24 15.07
N TRP A 151 2.86 -0.95 14.48
CA TRP A 151 1.73 -1.33 13.64
C TRP A 151 1.09 -2.61 14.14
N GLU A 152 -0.23 -2.65 14.10
CA GLU A 152 -0.98 -3.88 14.24
C GLU A 152 -1.04 -4.60 12.90
N LEU A 153 -0.63 -5.88 12.89
CA LEU A 153 -0.84 -6.76 11.76
C LEU A 153 -2.21 -7.40 11.88
N GLY A 154 -3.05 -7.16 10.91
CA GLY A 154 -4.33 -7.82 10.76
C GLY A 154 -4.44 -8.58 9.44
N VAL A 155 -5.43 -9.45 9.36
CA VAL A 155 -5.70 -10.25 8.16
C VAL A 155 -7.18 -10.41 7.92
N GLN A 156 -7.61 -10.26 6.69
CA GLN A 156 -8.90 -10.73 6.21
C GLN A 156 -8.72 -12.14 5.69
N ILE A 157 -9.59 -13.07 6.10
CA ILE A 157 -9.51 -14.49 5.75
C ILE A 157 -10.81 -14.90 5.05
N VAL A 158 -10.70 -15.43 3.85
CA VAL A 158 -11.81 -15.96 3.07
C VAL A 158 -11.55 -17.45 2.81
N PRO A 159 -12.44 -18.36 3.24
CA PRO A 159 -12.33 -19.78 2.86
C PRO A 159 -12.31 -19.95 1.34
N GLU A 160 -11.52 -20.87 0.81
CA GLU A 160 -11.43 -21.11 -0.64
C GLU A 160 -12.79 -21.41 -1.27
N ALA A 161 -13.68 -22.08 -0.56
CA ALA A 161 -15.03 -22.37 -1.02
C ALA A 161 -15.90 -21.11 -1.24
N ASP A 162 -15.50 -19.97 -0.70
CA ASP A 162 -16.21 -18.71 -0.75
C ASP A 162 -15.63 -17.74 -1.80
N GLU A 163 -14.67 -18.19 -2.61
CA GLU A 163 -13.98 -17.39 -3.63
C GLU A 163 -14.96 -16.59 -4.53
N HIS A 164 -16.07 -17.21 -4.92
CA HIS A 164 -17.03 -16.63 -5.86
C HIS A 164 -18.30 -16.08 -5.18
N LYS A 165 -18.26 -15.81 -3.87
CA LYS A 165 -19.41 -15.25 -3.14
C LYS A 165 -19.54 -13.73 -3.29
N PHE A 166 -18.53 -13.08 -3.79
CA PHE A 166 -18.46 -11.63 -3.96
C PHE A 166 -18.84 -11.25 -5.39
N ASP A 167 -19.30 -10.02 -5.58
CA ASP A 167 -19.58 -9.43 -6.90
C ASP A 167 -18.30 -8.91 -7.60
N PHE A 168 -17.14 -9.22 -7.06
CA PHE A 168 -15.81 -8.90 -7.58
C PHE A 168 -14.85 -10.07 -7.39
N ASP A 169 -13.78 -10.10 -8.18
CA ASP A 169 -12.72 -11.08 -8.06
C ASP A 169 -11.80 -10.74 -6.87
N LEU A 170 -11.63 -11.68 -5.93
CA LEU A 170 -10.74 -11.53 -4.77
C LEU A 170 -9.26 -11.35 -5.17
N LEU A 171 -8.88 -11.82 -6.35
CA LEU A 171 -7.51 -11.72 -6.87
C LEU A 171 -7.26 -10.43 -7.65
N ASP A 172 -8.30 -9.63 -7.91
CA ASP A 172 -8.19 -8.35 -8.60
C ASP A 172 -7.52 -7.29 -7.70
N PRO A 173 -6.30 -6.83 -8.01
CA PRO A 173 -5.60 -5.85 -7.20
C PRO A 173 -6.19 -4.44 -7.29
N THR A 174 -7.16 -4.20 -8.17
CA THR A 174 -7.89 -2.91 -8.26
C THR A 174 -9.07 -2.84 -7.30
N LYS A 175 -9.35 -3.93 -6.57
CA LYS A 175 -10.49 -4.06 -5.65
C LYS A 175 -10.02 -4.19 -4.21
N ILE A 176 -10.85 -3.72 -3.29
CA ILE A 176 -10.71 -3.98 -1.86
C ILE A 176 -11.76 -5.01 -1.42
N ILE A 177 -11.47 -5.70 -0.34
CA ILE A 177 -12.49 -6.51 0.36
C ILE A 177 -13.05 -5.62 1.48
N PRO A 178 -14.32 -5.17 1.42
CA PRO A 178 -14.92 -4.37 2.48
C PRO A 178 -14.85 -5.07 3.84
N GLU A 179 -14.48 -4.32 4.89
CA GLU A 179 -14.38 -4.89 6.26
C GLU A 179 -15.74 -5.33 6.79
N GLU A 180 -16.84 -4.77 6.28
CA GLU A 180 -18.20 -5.15 6.58
C GLU A 180 -18.55 -6.56 6.07
N LEU A 181 -17.92 -6.99 4.98
CA LEU A 181 -18.12 -8.32 4.42
C LEU A 181 -17.13 -9.33 5.03
N VAL A 182 -15.89 -8.93 5.22
CA VAL A 182 -14.83 -9.75 5.81
C VAL A 182 -14.04 -8.91 6.80
N PRO A 183 -14.32 -9.04 8.10
CA PRO A 183 -13.61 -8.27 9.13
C PRO A 183 -12.12 -8.57 9.17
N VAL A 184 -11.32 -7.56 9.49
CA VAL A 184 -9.88 -7.72 9.73
C VAL A 184 -9.65 -8.32 11.11
N THR A 185 -9.04 -9.49 11.16
CA THR A 185 -8.67 -10.18 12.39
C THR A 185 -7.24 -9.82 12.79
N PRO A 186 -7.01 -9.23 13.98
CA PRO A 186 -5.66 -8.93 14.45
C PRO A 186 -4.85 -10.20 14.72
N LEU A 187 -3.60 -10.23 14.23
CA LEU A 187 -2.68 -11.34 14.40
C LEU A 187 -1.51 -11.01 15.33
N GLY A 188 -1.07 -9.76 15.37
CA GLY A 188 0.11 -9.39 16.13
C GLY A 188 0.52 -7.94 15.94
N LYS A 189 1.73 -7.63 16.36
CA LYS A 189 2.28 -6.30 16.37
C LYS A 189 3.68 -6.27 15.78
N MET A 190 3.96 -5.27 14.94
CA MET A 190 5.30 -4.91 14.49
C MET A 190 5.77 -3.66 15.24
N VAL A 191 6.99 -3.69 15.71
CA VAL A 191 7.66 -2.55 16.37
C VAL A 191 8.98 -2.29 15.67
N LEU A 192 9.22 -1.07 15.20
CA LEU A 192 10.51 -0.67 14.67
C LEU A 192 11.32 -0.05 15.81
N ASN A 193 12.24 -0.83 16.39
CA ASN A 193 13.00 -0.47 17.59
C ASN A 193 14.52 -0.41 17.37
N ARG A 194 14.95 -0.41 16.13
CA ARG A 194 16.36 -0.35 15.74
C ARG A 194 16.51 0.22 14.34
N ASN A 195 17.39 1.20 14.19
CA ASN A 195 17.89 1.72 12.91
C ASN A 195 18.96 0.83 12.31
#